data_028d8150298fbc8f895614468f7e34d0
#
_entry.id   028d8150298fbc8f895614468f7e34d0
#
_cell.length_a   1.000
_cell.length_b   1.000
_cell.length_c   1.000
_cell.angle_alpha   90.00
_cell.angle_beta   90.00
_cell.angle_gamma   90.00
#
_symmetry.space_group_name_H-M   'P 1'
#
loop_
_entity.id
_entity.type
_entity.pdbx_description
1 polymer ?
#
loop_
_entity_poly.entity_id
_entity_poly.type
_entity_poly.pdbx_seq_one_letter_code
_entity_poly.pdbx_strand_id
1 'polypeptide(L)'
;MTFISSIERQGDNLNLYKYGGEDLKPSDDQPRLEEGQNDTVAVICFLDLETTGTDKLEDKIIEIAMRTIVINKETGRLVSVAAEYESLQDPGIPITEEATLINGITNEMVMGKAINWETVEDMIENADLIVAHNARFDRGFLDQ
;
A
#
# COMPACT_ATOMS: atom_id res chain seq x y z
N MET A 1 -4.70 1.71 -11.31
CA MET A 1 -4.58 0.32 -10.82
C MET A 1 -5.96 -0.31 -10.71
N THR A 2 -6.14 -1.59 -11.05
CA THR A 2 -7.45 -2.25 -11.03
C THR A 2 -7.49 -3.24 -9.88
N PHE A 3 -8.18 -2.90 -8.81
CA PHE A 3 -8.34 -3.78 -7.66
C PHE A 3 -9.47 -4.79 -7.87
N ILE A 4 -9.33 -5.95 -7.27
CA ILE A 4 -10.37 -6.98 -7.20
C ILE A 4 -11.25 -6.68 -5.99
N SER A 5 -12.55 -6.47 -6.20
CA SER A 5 -13.50 -6.11 -5.14
C SER A 5 -14.04 -7.32 -4.40
N SER A 6 -14.13 -8.47 -5.07
CA SER A 6 -14.59 -9.71 -4.46
C SER A 6 -14.09 -10.92 -5.20
N ILE A 7 -14.00 -12.03 -4.49
CA ILE A 7 -13.65 -13.35 -5.00
C ILE A 7 -14.75 -14.30 -4.62
N GLU A 8 -15.41 -14.92 -5.60
CA GLU A 8 -16.41 -15.95 -5.36
C GLU A 8 -15.92 -17.29 -5.91
N ARG A 9 -16.03 -18.33 -5.11
CA ARG A 9 -15.73 -19.69 -5.52
C ARG A 9 -17.03 -20.42 -5.89
N GLN A 10 -17.11 -20.92 -7.14
CA GLN A 10 -18.17 -21.78 -7.61
C GLN A 10 -17.56 -23.11 -8.08
N GLY A 11 -17.51 -24.11 -7.19
CA GLY A 11 -16.83 -25.38 -7.44
C GLY A 11 -15.33 -25.16 -7.65
N ASP A 12 -14.82 -25.55 -8.82
CA ASP A 12 -13.39 -25.37 -9.19
C ASP A 12 -13.12 -24.03 -9.89
N ASN A 13 -14.14 -23.20 -10.12
CA ASN A 13 -14.00 -21.90 -10.73
C ASN A 13 -13.84 -20.79 -9.66
N LEU A 14 -12.95 -19.85 -9.95
CA LEU A 14 -12.72 -18.65 -9.15
C LEU A 14 -13.18 -17.44 -9.97
N ASN A 15 -14.21 -16.74 -9.52
CA ASN A 15 -14.69 -15.52 -10.14
C ASN A 15 -14.07 -14.31 -9.42
N LEU A 16 -13.37 -13.47 -10.17
CA LEU A 16 -12.75 -12.24 -9.70
C LEU A 16 -13.58 -11.05 -10.20
N TYR A 17 -14.08 -10.24 -9.28
CA TYR A 17 -14.86 -9.06 -9.62
C TYR A 17 -13.99 -7.80 -9.50
N LYS A 18 -14.08 -6.96 -10.52
CA LYS A 18 -13.38 -5.68 -10.53
C LYS A 18 -13.93 -4.75 -9.44
N TYR A 19 -13.03 -4.16 -8.65
CA TYR A 19 -13.41 -3.12 -7.71
C TYR A 19 -14.01 -1.91 -8.45
N GLY A 20 -15.22 -1.50 -8.07
CA GLY A 20 -15.98 -0.45 -8.74
C GLY A 20 -15.54 0.99 -8.40
N GLY A 21 -14.50 1.16 -7.56
CA GLY A 21 -14.01 2.48 -7.16
C GLY A 21 -14.82 3.12 -6.02
N GLU A 22 -15.66 2.35 -5.31
CA GLU A 22 -16.25 2.83 -4.06
C GLU A 22 -15.14 2.99 -3.01
N ASP A 23 -14.98 4.21 -2.48
CA ASP A 23 -14.00 4.48 -1.45
C ASP A 23 -14.23 3.59 -0.24
N LEU A 24 -13.29 2.72 0.04
CA LEU A 24 -13.17 2.10 1.36
C LEU A 24 -12.75 3.21 2.32
N LYS A 25 -13.72 3.95 2.85
CA LYS A 25 -13.43 4.97 3.87
C LYS A 25 -13.17 4.29 5.19
N PRO A 26 -12.22 4.83 5.99
CA PRO A 26 -12.11 4.44 7.39
C PRO A 26 -13.49 4.58 8.04
N SER A 27 -13.96 3.55 8.72
CA SER A 27 -15.19 3.63 9.48
C SER A 27 -14.99 4.63 10.63
N ASP A 28 -15.85 5.65 10.73
CA ASP A 28 -15.90 6.53 11.91
C ASP A 28 -16.26 5.74 13.19
N ASP A 29 -16.89 4.57 13.03
CA ASP A 29 -17.10 3.54 14.02
C ASP A 29 -15.98 2.49 13.93
N GLN A 30 -14.75 2.86 14.29
CA GLN A 30 -13.73 1.85 14.52
C GLN A 30 -14.18 0.98 15.70
N PRO A 31 -14.48 -0.31 15.51
CA PRO A 31 -14.68 -1.17 16.65
C PRO A 31 -13.37 -1.14 17.45
N ARG A 32 -13.42 -0.58 18.66
CA ARG A 32 -12.31 -0.76 19.59
C ARG A 32 -12.18 -2.25 19.76
N LEU A 33 -11.02 -2.79 19.34
CA LEU A 33 -10.69 -4.18 19.63
C LEU A 33 -10.73 -4.31 21.15
N GLU A 34 -11.67 -5.11 21.66
CA GLU A 34 -11.72 -5.42 23.09
C GLU A 34 -10.46 -6.21 23.46
N GLU A 35 -9.95 -6.00 24.68
CA GLU A 35 -8.82 -6.79 25.18
C GLU A 35 -9.15 -8.28 25.04
N GLY A 36 -8.34 -9.02 24.25
CA GLY A 36 -8.54 -10.44 23.97
C GLY A 36 -9.00 -10.78 22.53
N GLN A 37 -9.34 -9.81 21.68
CA GLN A 37 -9.69 -10.05 20.28
C GLN A 37 -8.49 -10.10 19.30
N ASN A 38 -7.27 -9.84 19.77
CA ASN A 38 -6.07 -9.82 18.92
C ASN A 38 -5.81 -11.15 18.18
N ASP A 39 -6.22 -12.30 18.75
CA ASP A 39 -6.03 -13.60 18.12
C ASP A 39 -6.97 -13.86 16.93
N THR A 40 -8.07 -13.14 16.82
CA THR A 40 -9.09 -13.34 15.79
C THR A 40 -8.98 -12.39 14.60
N VAL A 41 -8.12 -11.37 14.68
CA VAL A 41 -7.93 -10.41 13.61
C VAL A 41 -6.49 -10.43 13.09
N ALA A 42 -6.31 -9.93 11.87
CA ALA A 42 -4.99 -9.65 11.30
C ALA A 42 -4.96 -8.24 10.71
N VAL A 43 -3.83 -7.58 10.88
CA VAL A 43 -3.51 -6.28 10.33
C VAL A 43 -2.72 -6.49 9.04
N ILE A 44 -3.26 -6.03 7.91
CA ILE A 44 -2.61 -6.16 6.61
C ILE A 44 -2.29 -4.76 6.08
N CYS A 45 -1.03 -4.52 5.78
CA CYS A 45 -0.57 -3.30 5.13
C CYS A 45 -0.35 -3.55 3.64
N PHE A 46 -1.11 -2.86 2.79
CA PHE A 46 -0.85 -2.77 1.36
C PHE A 46 0.13 -1.64 1.12
N LEU A 47 1.12 -1.89 0.27
CA LEU A 47 2.18 -0.94 -0.04
C LEU A 47 2.44 -0.94 -1.55
N ASP A 48 2.70 0.24 -2.10
CA ASP A 48 3.10 0.45 -3.48
C ASP A 48 4.11 1.59 -3.55
N LEU A 49 5.14 1.46 -4.40
CA LEU A 49 6.17 2.45 -4.61
C LEU A 49 6.20 2.88 -6.08
N GLU A 50 6.42 4.18 -6.29
CA GLU A 50 6.90 4.70 -7.57
C GLU A 50 8.36 5.15 -7.45
N THR A 51 9.13 4.96 -8.50
CA THR A 51 10.57 5.18 -8.52
C THR A 51 11.02 5.90 -9.78
N THR A 52 12.25 6.45 -9.80
CA THR A 52 12.82 7.07 -10.99
C THR A 52 13.16 6.06 -12.08
N GLY A 53 13.23 4.77 -11.75
CA GLY A 53 13.53 3.65 -12.63
C GLY A 53 13.53 2.33 -11.88
N THR A 54 14.15 1.28 -12.43
CA THR A 54 14.07 -0.07 -11.89
C THR A 54 15.36 -0.60 -11.26
N ASP A 55 16.45 0.14 -11.37
CA ASP A 55 17.73 -0.23 -10.75
C ASP A 55 17.83 0.33 -9.33
N LYS A 56 17.63 -0.54 -8.36
CA LYS A 56 17.65 -0.17 -6.94
C LYS A 56 18.97 0.46 -6.46
N LEU A 57 20.08 0.34 -7.19
CA LEU A 57 21.36 0.96 -6.82
C LEU A 57 21.47 2.41 -7.29
N GLU A 58 20.84 2.73 -8.41
CA GLU A 58 20.93 4.03 -9.09
C GLU A 58 19.63 4.85 -8.92
N ASP A 59 18.49 4.15 -8.93
CA ASP A 59 17.18 4.78 -8.88
C ASP A 59 16.70 5.05 -7.45
N LYS A 60 15.73 5.95 -7.33
CA LYS A 60 15.22 6.46 -6.04
C LYS A 60 13.70 6.36 -5.98
N ILE A 61 13.18 6.18 -4.77
CA ILE A 61 11.76 6.29 -4.48
C ILE A 61 11.32 7.74 -4.71
N ILE A 62 10.17 7.92 -5.39
CA ILE A 62 9.53 9.22 -5.65
C ILE A 62 8.12 9.31 -5.09
N GLU A 63 7.48 8.18 -4.80
CA GLU A 63 6.19 8.10 -4.12
C GLU A 63 6.10 6.82 -3.31
N ILE A 64 5.40 6.91 -2.19
CA ILE A 64 4.93 5.77 -1.42
C ILE A 64 3.44 5.91 -1.17
N ALA A 65 2.69 4.84 -1.36
CA ALA A 65 1.29 4.73 -0.99
C ALA A 65 1.08 3.51 -0.11
N MET A 66 0.43 3.70 1.04
CA MET A 66 0.19 2.64 2.01
C MET A 66 -1.25 2.69 2.51
N ARG A 67 -1.83 1.51 2.72
CA ARG A 67 -3.15 1.35 3.35
C ARG A 67 -3.14 0.14 4.26
N THR A 68 -3.50 0.36 5.50
CA THR A 68 -3.62 -0.69 6.50
C THR A 68 -5.08 -1.04 6.74
N ILE A 69 -5.40 -2.32 6.63
CA ILE A 69 -6.73 -2.85 6.93
C ILE A 69 -6.65 -3.88 8.05
N VAL A 70 -7.76 -4.04 8.77
CA VAL A 70 -7.97 -5.09 9.75
C VAL A 70 -8.98 -6.08 9.20
N ILE A 71 -8.63 -7.35 9.19
CA ILE A 71 -9.52 -8.44 8.75
C ILE A 71 -9.77 -9.41 9.88
N ASN A 72 -10.92 -10.08 9.84
CA ASN A 72 -11.18 -11.25 10.68
C ASN A 72 -10.51 -12.48 10.05
N LYS A 73 -9.63 -13.17 10.79
CA LYS A 73 -8.85 -14.31 10.31
C LYS A 73 -9.71 -15.52 9.91
N GLU A 74 -10.84 -15.72 10.58
CA GLU A 74 -11.70 -16.88 10.35
C GLU A 74 -12.57 -16.70 9.11
N THR A 75 -13.08 -15.48 8.91
CA THR A 75 -14.06 -15.20 7.85
C THR A 75 -13.45 -14.50 6.63
N GLY A 76 -12.23 -13.94 6.75
CA GLY A 76 -11.60 -13.10 5.74
C GLY A 76 -12.30 -11.76 5.52
N ARG A 77 -13.29 -11.40 6.36
CA ARG A 77 -14.03 -10.15 6.19
C ARG A 77 -13.25 -8.96 6.69
N LEU A 78 -13.38 -7.83 5.97
CA LEU A 78 -12.88 -6.54 6.39
C LEU A 78 -13.60 -6.11 7.68
N VAL A 79 -12.83 -5.77 8.70
CA VAL A 79 -13.31 -5.20 9.97
C VAL A 79 -13.22 -3.68 9.91
N SER A 80 -12.05 -3.15 9.53
CA SER A 80 -11.86 -1.70 9.41
C SER A 80 -10.70 -1.36 8.45
N VAL A 81 -10.67 -0.10 7.99
CA VAL A 81 -9.48 0.53 7.43
C VAL A 81 -8.82 1.30 8.58
N ALA A 82 -7.60 0.91 8.94
CA ALA A 82 -6.94 1.42 10.14
C ALA A 82 -6.10 2.67 9.87
N ALA A 83 -5.39 2.71 8.74
CA ALA A 83 -4.53 3.83 8.37
C ALA A 83 -4.38 3.94 6.85
N GLU A 84 -4.13 5.17 6.40
CA GLU A 84 -3.74 5.48 5.02
C GLU A 84 -2.61 6.49 5.05
N TYR A 85 -1.62 6.30 4.20
CA TYR A 85 -0.51 7.21 4.02
C TYR A 85 -0.09 7.27 2.55
N GLU A 86 0.07 8.47 2.03
CA GLU A 86 0.57 8.72 0.69
C GLU A 86 1.49 9.94 0.73
N SER A 87 2.65 9.83 0.13
CA SER A 87 3.61 10.92 0.09
C SER A 87 4.54 10.83 -1.10
N LEU A 88 4.86 12.00 -1.66
CA LEU A 88 5.92 12.16 -2.64
C LEU A 88 7.27 12.36 -1.94
N GLN A 89 8.34 11.99 -2.63
CA GLN A 89 9.73 12.16 -2.24
C GLN A 89 10.50 12.88 -3.34
N ASP A 90 11.21 13.96 -2.99
CA ASP A 90 12.23 14.53 -3.86
C ASP A 90 13.43 13.58 -3.93
N PRO A 91 13.72 12.96 -5.10
CA PRO A 91 14.80 11.99 -5.21
C PRO A 91 16.20 12.62 -5.22
N GLY A 92 16.31 13.95 -5.35
CA GLY A 92 17.58 14.66 -5.53
C GLY A 92 18.26 14.39 -6.87
N ILE A 93 17.63 13.65 -7.77
CA ILE A 93 18.07 13.37 -9.16
C ILE A 93 16.89 13.63 -10.11
N PRO A 94 17.15 13.96 -11.39
CA PRO A 94 16.07 14.20 -12.34
C PRO A 94 15.23 12.93 -12.60
N ILE A 95 13.90 13.10 -12.58
CA ILE A 95 12.97 12.09 -13.07
C ILE A 95 12.96 12.18 -14.60
N THR A 96 13.19 11.06 -15.28
CA THR A 96 13.22 11.01 -16.74
C THR A 96 11.82 11.15 -17.33
N GLU A 97 11.73 11.60 -18.59
CA GLU A 97 10.46 11.62 -19.32
C GLU A 97 9.82 10.24 -19.43
N GLU A 98 10.64 9.18 -19.55
CA GLU A 98 10.17 7.80 -19.61
C GLU A 98 9.53 7.37 -18.29
N ALA A 99 10.14 7.67 -17.14
CA ALA A 99 9.57 7.39 -15.83
C ALA A 99 8.26 8.16 -15.62
N THR A 100 8.24 9.46 -15.98
CA THR A 100 7.03 10.29 -15.89
C THR A 100 5.90 9.76 -16.78
N LEU A 101 6.20 9.20 -17.96
CA LEU A 101 5.19 8.59 -18.82
C LEU A 101 4.55 7.33 -18.20
N ILE A 102 5.30 6.62 -17.34
CA ILE A 102 4.83 5.40 -16.68
C ILE A 102 3.98 5.72 -15.45
N ASN A 103 4.49 6.58 -14.55
CA ASN A 103 3.89 6.84 -13.24
C ASN A 103 3.14 8.19 -13.13
N GLY A 104 3.35 9.10 -14.09
CA GLY A 104 2.70 10.41 -14.11
C GLY A 104 3.35 11.46 -13.20
N ILE A 105 4.45 11.12 -12.52
CA ILE A 105 5.09 12.01 -11.54
C ILE A 105 6.17 12.83 -12.25
N THR A 106 6.13 14.15 -12.05
CA THR A 106 7.09 15.09 -12.64
C THR A 106 8.07 15.64 -11.61
N ASN A 107 9.18 16.20 -12.07
CA ASN A 107 10.17 16.85 -11.22
C ASN A 107 9.56 17.97 -10.35
N GLU A 108 8.59 18.72 -10.90
CA GLU A 108 7.92 19.81 -10.19
C GLU A 108 7.05 19.29 -9.04
N MET A 109 6.41 18.11 -9.22
CA MET A 109 5.54 17.53 -8.20
C MET A 109 6.30 17.09 -6.95
N VAL A 110 7.52 16.58 -7.12
CA VAL A 110 8.34 16.05 -6.03
C VAL A 110 9.24 17.09 -5.36
N MET A 111 9.45 18.24 -6.00
CA MET A 111 10.36 19.28 -5.52
C MET A 111 10.09 19.64 -4.06
N GLY A 112 11.09 19.43 -3.18
CA GLY A 112 11.03 19.72 -1.76
C GLY A 112 10.07 18.84 -0.96
N LYS A 113 9.56 17.75 -1.54
CA LYS A 113 8.75 16.76 -0.84
C LYS A 113 9.64 15.76 -0.11
N ALA A 114 9.14 15.27 1.02
CA ALA A 114 9.83 14.25 1.79
C ALA A 114 8.83 13.28 2.42
N ILE A 115 9.12 11.99 2.30
CA ILE A 115 8.41 10.93 2.99
C ILE A 115 8.73 11.02 4.49
N ASN A 116 7.68 10.91 5.31
CA ASN A 116 7.88 10.71 6.75
C ASN A 116 8.13 9.22 7.01
N TRP A 117 9.40 8.85 7.08
CA TRP A 117 9.84 7.47 7.28
C TRP A 117 9.41 6.88 8.63
N GLU A 118 9.29 7.70 9.69
CA GLU A 118 8.76 7.25 10.98
C GLU A 118 7.33 6.74 10.85
N THR A 119 6.49 7.43 10.06
CA THR A 119 5.12 6.96 9.77
C THR A 119 5.13 5.66 8.97
N VAL A 120 6.03 5.53 7.99
CA VAL A 120 6.18 4.30 7.17
C VAL A 120 6.60 3.12 8.04
N GLU A 121 7.62 3.30 8.88
CA GLU A 121 8.12 2.29 9.82
C GLU A 121 7.01 1.85 10.77
N ASP A 122 6.29 2.80 11.39
CA ASP A 122 5.17 2.51 12.29
C ASP A 122 4.09 1.65 11.60
N MET A 123 3.74 1.97 10.36
CA MET A 123 2.73 1.20 9.61
C MET A 123 3.21 -0.21 9.26
N ILE A 124 4.50 -0.37 8.98
CA ILE A 124 5.13 -1.67 8.69
C ILE A 124 5.23 -2.52 9.96
N GLU A 125 5.73 -1.96 11.06
CA GLU A 125 5.94 -2.68 12.32
C GLU A 125 4.64 -3.16 12.97
N ASN A 126 3.55 -2.42 12.77
CA ASN A 126 2.23 -2.78 13.30
C ASN A 126 1.43 -3.71 12.38
N ALA A 127 1.98 -4.13 11.23
CA ALA A 127 1.32 -5.04 10.30
C ALA A 127 1.74 -6.50 10.54
N ASP A 128 0.77 -7.42 10.57
CA ASP A 128 1.02 -8.86 10.57
C ASP A 128 1.48 -9.35 9.18
N LEU A 129 1.07 -8.64 8.13
CA LEU A 129 1.38 -8.97 6.74
C LEU A 129 1.50 -7.71 5.89
N ILE A 130 2.56 -7.63 5.09
CA ILE A 130 2.73 -6.60 4.06
C ILE A 130 2.44 -7.22 2.69
N VAL A 131 1.63 -6.52 1.91
CA VAL A 131 1.22 -6.93 0.56
C VAL A 131 1.57 -5.83 -0.43
N ALA A 132 2.31 -6.17 -1.47
CA ALA A 132 2.62 -5.30 -2.59
C ALA A 132 2.38 -6.04 -3.92
N HIS A 133 2.13 -5.29 -5.01
CA HIS A 133 1.89 -5.90 -6.32
C HIS A 133 3.10 -6.70 -6.82
N ASN A 134 4.29 -6.14 -6.61
CA ASN A 134 5.58 -6.78 -6.90
C ASN A 134 6.51 -6.65 -5.70
N ALA A 135 6.15 -7.28 -4.59
CA ALA A 135 6.81 -7.12 -3.29
C ALA A 135 8.34 -7.28 -3.31
N ARG A 136 8.88 -8.02 -4.29
CA ARG A 136 10.34 -8.15 -4.45
C ARG A 136 10.99 -6.85 -4.93
N PHE A 137 10.27 -6.09 -5.75
CA PHE A 137 10.70 -4.78 -6.23
C PHE A 137 10.64 -3.76 -5.08
N ASP A 138 9.47 -3.61 -4.46
CA ASP A 138 9.23 -2.64 -3.38
C ASP A 138 10.20 -2.86 -2.22
N ARG A 139 10.33 -4.10 -1.77
CA ARG A 139 11.29 -4.47 -0.73
C ARG A 139 12.74 -4.11 -1.09
N GLY A 140 13.14 -4.30 -2.38
CA GLY A 140 14.49 -3.99 -2.83
C GLY A 140 14.85 -2.51 -2.72
N PHE A 141 13.86 -1.61 -2.75
CA PHE A 141 14.03 -0.16 -2.53
C PHE A 141 13.94 0.23 -1.05
N LEU A 142 13.10 -0.44 -0.27
CA LEU A 142 12.91 -0.16 1.15
C LEU A 142 14.09 -0.66 2.02
N ASP A 143 14.79 -1.70 1.59
CA ASP A 143 15.93 -2.30 2.32
C ASP A 143 17.24 -1.48 2.17
N GLN A 144 17.23 -0.30 1.50
CA GLN A 144 18.39 0.58 1.32
C GLN A 144 18.51 1.57 2.48
#